data_c2228300da2992bbfb2b047c851c473e
#
_entry.id   c2228300da2992bbfb2b047c851c473e
#
_cell.length_a   1.000
_cell.length_b   1.000
_cell.length_c   1.000
_cell.angle_alpha   90.00
_cell.angle_beta   90.00
_cell.angle_gamma   90.00
#
_symmetry.space_group_name_H-M   'P 1'
#
loop_
_entity.id
_entity.type
_entity.pdbx_description
1 polymer ?
#
loop_
_entity_poly.entity_id
_entity_poly.type
_entity_poly.pdbx_seq_one_letter_code
_entity_poly.pdbx_strand_id
1 'polypeptide(L)'
;TYIVQILMSLMMLSMVFLQLSRAVASIRRVGEVMDTEIDLTDRDASRKDLAVLKGKVEFKHVSFSYTDNRDEMVLEDINFTAEPGQIIGIIGSTGSGKTTLVQMIPRLYDATKGQVLVDGVDVRGYSLKNLREGVGMVLQKNVLFSGTIEENLRWGKEDASMDEIREMAQSAQADSFVTSFTNGYDT
;
A
#
# COMPACT_ATOMS: atom_id res chain seq x y z
N THR A 1 -20.64 30.97 -53.14
CA THR A 1 -21.04 30.87 -51.71
C THR A 1 -21.18 29.40 -51.30
N TYR A 2 -21.90 28.56 -52.08
CA TYR A 2 -22.10 27.13 -51.73
C TYR A 2 -20.83 26.28 -51.72
N ILE A 3 -19.86 26.54 -52.59
CA ILE A 3 -18.58 25.83 -52.64
C ILE A 3 -17.81 25.99 -51.31
N VAL A 4 -17.76 27.19 -50.77
CA VAL A 4 -17.10 27.45 -49.48
C VAL A 4 -17.80 26.72 -48.33
N GLN A 5 -19.12 26.67 -48.35
CA GLN A 5 -19.93 26.00 -47.37
C GLN A 5 -19.71 24.46 -47.41
N ILE A 6 -19.59 23.87 -48.60
CA ILE A 6 -19.28 22.46 -48.79
C ILE A 6 -17.88 22.15 -48.26
N LEU A 7 -16.87 22.98 -48.56
CA LEU A 7 -15.52 22.81 -48.06
C LEU A 7 -15.45 22.87 -46.53
N MET A 8 -16.13 23.85 -45.93
CA MET A 8 -16.20 23.94 -44.46
C MET A 8 -16.88 22.71 -43.83
N SER A 9 -17.92 22.19 -44.42
CA SER A 9 -18.62 21.00 -43.97
C SER A 9 -17.71 19.77 -44.04
N LEU A 10 -16.93 19.60 -45.09
CA LEU A 10 -15.95 18.53 -45.23
C LEU A 10 -14.83 18.63 -44.20
N MET A 11 -14.33 19.86 -43.95
CA MET A 11 -13.34 20.09 -42.88
C MET A 11 -13.89 19.73 -41.50
N MET A 12 -15.15 20.12 -41.22
CA MET A 12 -15.81 19.81 -39.94
C MET A 12 -16.01 18.30 -39.76
N LEU A 13 -16.38 17.59 -40.82
CA LEU A 13 -16.47 16.12 -40.83
C LEU A 13 -15.13 15.46 -40.50
N SER A 14 -14.06 15.93 -41.10
CA SER A 14 -12.71 15.42 -40.84
C SER A 14 -12.27 15.65 -39.38
N MET A 15 -12.60 16.80 -38.81
CA MET A 15 -12.33 17.06 -37.37
C MET A 15 -13.12 16.13 -36.44
N VAL A 16 -14.40 15.88 -36.76
CA VAL A 16 -15.21 14.93 -35.99
C VAL A 16 -14.62 13.53 -36.02
N PHE A 17 -14.14 13.05 -37.18
CA PHE A 17 -13.47 11.76 -37.29
C PHE A 17 -12.22 11.67 -36.42
N LEU A 18 -11.38 12.71 -36.40
CA LEU A 18 -10.18 12.76 -35.54
C LEU A 18 -10.54 12.78 -34.06
N GLN A 19 -11.57 13.53 -33.67
CA GLN A 19 -12.05 13.56 -32.29
C GLN A 19 -12.63 12.21 -31.87
N LEU A 20 -13.40 11.56 -32.73
CA LEU A 20 -13.95 10.23 -32.47
C LEU A 20 -12.85 9.20 -32.22
N SER A 21 -11.81 9.19 -33.06
CA SER A 21 -10.66 8.29 -32.89
C SER A 21 -9.94 8.51 -31.55
N ARG A 22 -9.77 9.75 -31.13
CA ARG A 22 -9.19 10.08 -29.81
C ARG A 22 -10.10 9.65 -28.67
N ALA A 23 -11.42 9.87 -28.80
CA ALA A 23 -12.41 9.46 -27.81
C ALA A 23 -12.40 7.95 -27.60
N VAL A 24 -12.38 7.15 -28.68
CA VAL A 24 -12.30 5.68 -28.61
C VAL A 24 -11.02 5.23 -27.89
N ALA A 25 -9.87 5.84 -28.20
CA ALA A 25 -8.63 5.51 -27.52
C ALA A 25 -8.67 5.85 -26.01
N SER A 26 -9.30 6.97 -25.65
CA SER A 26 -9.48 7.36 -24.25
C SER A 26 -10.42 6.43 -23.50
N ILE A 27 -11.54 6.06 -24.10
CA ILE A 27 -12.51 5.10 -23.53
C ILE A 27 -11.84 3.75 -23.29
N ARG A 28 -11.04 3.28 -24.24
CA ARG A 28 -10.32 2.02 -24.08
C ARG A 28 -9.37 2.04 -22.88
N ARG A 29 -8.56 3.11 -22.71
CA ARG A 29 -7.65 3.27 -21.57
C ARG A 29 -8.40 3.33 -20.22
N VAL A 30 -9.53 4.03 -20.19
CA VAL A 30 -10.39 4.05 -19.00
C VAL A 30 -10.96 2.66 -18.72
N GLY A 31 -11.43 1.96 -19.77
CA GLY A 31 -11.92 0.58 -19.65
C GLY A 31 -10.84 -0.35 -19.09
N GLU A 32 -9.61 -0.31 -19.62
CA GLU A 32 -8.50 -1.14 -19.12
C GLU A 32 -8.25 -0.96 -17.62
N VAL A 33 -8.38 0.28 -17.10
CA VAL A 33 -8.24 0.55 -15.65
C VAL A 33 -9.46 0.06 -14.88
N MET A 34 -10.67 0.27 -15.41
CA MET A 34 -11.91 -0.16 -14.75
C MET A 34 -12.08 -1.68 -14.70
N ASP A 35 -11.56 -2.38 -15.70
CA ASP A 35 -11.61 -3.83 -15.82
C ASP A 35 -10.47 -4.53 -15.05
N THR A 36 -9.53 -3.77 -14.47
CA THR A 36 -8.45 -4.34 -13.66
C THR A 36 -9.03 -4.96 -12.40
N GLU A 37 -8.84 -6.25 -12.23
CA GLU A 37 -9.25 -6.97 -11.02
C GLU A 37 -8.37 -6.56 -9.83
N ILE A 38 -9.01 -6.41 -8.68
CA ILE A 38 -8.30 -6.14 -7.42
C ILE A 38 -7.89 -7.47 -6.80
N ASP A 39 -6.60 -7.74 -6.77
CA ASP A 39 -6.04 -9.00 -6.26
C ASP A 39 -6.23 -9.18 -4.75
N LEU A 40 -6.07 -8.10 -3.99
CA LEU A 40 -6.15 -8.12 -2.54
C LEU A 40 -7.53 -7.65 -2.07
N THR A 41 -8.36 -8.59 -1.67
CA THR A 41 -9.71 -8.33 -1.16
C THR A 41 -9.96 -9.06 0.14
N ASP A 42 -11.00 -8.63 0.87
CA ASP A 42 -11.49 -9.29 2.09
C ASP A 42 -12.52 -10.40 1.78
N ARG A 43 -12.70 -10.79 0.50
CA ARG A 43 -13.71 -11.79 0.13
C ARG A 43 -13.50 -13.11 0.82
N ASP A 44 -12.24 -13.53 0.94
CA ASP A 44 -11.85 -14.83 1.53
C ASP A 44 -11.50 -14.73 3.02
N ALA A 45 -11.63 -13.56 3.62
CA ALA A 45 -11.36 -13.37 5.04
C ALA A 45 -12.39 -14.13 5.89
N SER A 46 -11.95 -15.24 6.49
CA SER A 46 -12.78 -16.12 7.31
C SER A 46 -13.03 -15.59 8.72
N ARG A 47 -12.21 -14.65 9.18
CA ARG A 47 -12.20 -14.11 10.55
C ARG A 47 -12.09 -12.59 10.54
N LYS A 48 -13.05 -11.92 9.92
CA LYS A 48 -13.05 -10.46 9.71
C LYS A 48 -12.98 -9.64 10.99
N ASP A 49 -13.46 -10.18 12.11
CA ASP A 49 -13.53 -9.48 13.39
C ASP A 49 -12.27 -9.66 14.26
N LEU A 50 -11.29 -10.45 13.80
CA LEU A 50 -10.06 -10.65 14.55
C LEU A 50 -9.17 -9.39 14.48
N ALA A 51 -8.65 -9.02 15.65
CA ALA A 51 -7.56 -8.05 15.78
C ALA A 51 -6.22 -8.77 16.07
N VAL A 52 -5.12 -8.16 15.72
CA VAL A 52 -3.78 -8.60 16.13
C VAL A 52 -3.59 -8.26 17.61
N LEU A 53 -3.28 -9.25 18.44
CA LEU A 53 -3.21 -9.08 19.90
C LEU A 53 -1.81 -9.25 20.47
N LYS A 54 -1.05 -10.22 19.98
CA LYS A 54 0.26 -10.60 20.53
C LYS A 54 1.41 -10.21 19.64
N GLY A 55 1.17 -10.17 18.33
CA GLY A 55 2.18 -9.84 17.34
C GLY A 55 3.19 -10.95 17.07
N LYS A 56 2.82 -12.22 17.28
CA LYS A 56 3.62 -13.35 16.81
C LYS A 56 3.52 -13.46 15.30
N VAL A 57 4.67 -13.54 14.60
CA VAL A 57 4.71 -13.67 13.12
C VAL A 57 5.41 -14.97 12.75
N GLU A 58 4.81 -15.76 11.86
CA GLU A 58 5.38 -17.00 11.37
C GLU A 58 5.34 -17.03 9.83
N PHE A 59 6.45 -17.36 9.22
CA PHE A 59 6.55 -17.67 7.79
C PHE A 59 6.71 -19.19 7.65
N LYS A 60 5.81 -19.83 6.89
CA LYS A 60 5.81 -21.27 6.67
C LYS A 60 5.87 -21.59 5.18
N HIS A 61 7.04 -22.04 4.74
CA HIS A 61 7.33 -22.38 3.35
C HIS A 61 6.93 -21.29 2.35
N VAL A 62 7.17 -20.01 2.71
CA VAL A 62 6.74 -18.86 1.93
C VAL A 62 7.63 -18.67 0.73
N SER A 63 7.02 -18.69 -0.46
CA SER A 63 7.64 -18.26 -1.70
C SER A 63 6.81 -17.19 -2.36
N PHE A 64 7.45 -16.24 -3.03
CA PHE A 64 6.78 -15.11 -3.65
C PHE A 64 7.45 -14.69 -4.95
N SER A 65 6.61 -14.37 -5.96
CA SER A 65 6.99 -13.70 -7.20
C SER A 65 6.02 -12.53 -7.45
N TYR A 66 6.52 -11.44 -8.02
CA TYR A 66 5.69 -10.32 -8.48
C TYR A 66 4.97 -10.59 -9.80
N THR A 67 5.40 -11.63 -10.49
CA THR A 67 4.84 -12.08 -11.77
C THR A 67 4.29 -13.48 -11.62
N ASP A 68 3.39 -13.90 -12.51
CA ASP A 68 2.92 -15.29 -12.55
C ASP A 68 4.02 -16.27 -13.02
N ASN A 69 5.19 -15.74 -13.36
CA ASN A 69 6.33 -16.54 -13.79
C ASN A 69 7.02 -17.19 -12.57
N ARG A 70 6.91 -18.50 -12.48
CA ARG A 70 7.51 -19.29 -11.39
C ARG A 70 9.04 -19.33 -11.40
N ASP A 71 9.66 -18.91 -12.48
CA ASP A 71 11.12 -18.88 -12.62
C ASP A 71 11.72 -17.57 -12.06
N GLU A 72 10.87 -16.60 -11.67
CA GLU A 72 11.29 -15.29 -11.13
C GLU A 72 10.90 -15.13 -9.65
N MET A 73 11.22 -16.13 -8.82
CA MET A 73 10.98 -16.05 -7.39
C MET A 73 11.86 -14.99 -6.72
N VAL A 74 11.24 -14.08 -5.98
CA VAL A 74 11.90 -13.07 -5.14
C VAL A 74 12.17 -13.61 -3.75
N LEU A 75 11.26 -14.43 -3.23
CA LEU A 75 11.41 -15.19 -1.99
C LEU A 75 11.20 -16.68 -2.30
N GLU A 76 12.03 -17.52 -1.73
CA GLU A 76 11.95 -18.96 -1.95
C GLU A 76 12.09 -19.72 -0.62
N ASP A 77 11.06 -20.49 -0.30
CA ASP A 77 10.98 -21.37 0.88
C ASP A 77 11.39 -20.72 2.21
N ILE A 78 10.90 -19.51 2.46
CA ILE A 78 11.20 -18.77 3.69
C ILE A 78 10.49 -19.41 4.88
N ASN A 79 11.26 -19.73 5.91
CA ASN A 79 10.79 -20.34 7.14
C ASN A 79 11.42 -19.65 8.35
N PHE A 80 10.63 -18.93 9.15
CA PHE A 80 11.07 -18.42 10.45
C PHE A 80 9.88 -18.04 11.33
N THR A 81 10.14 -17.85 12.62
CA THR A 81 9.16 -17.37 13.60
C THR A 81 9.75 -16.22 14.39
N ALA A 82 8.99 -15.15 14.53
CA ALA A 82 9.24 -14.04 15.43
C ALA A 82 8.24 -14.11 16.58
N GLU A 83 8.72 -14.36 17.80
CA GLU A 83 7.87 -14.40 18.99
C GLU A 83 7.53 -12.98 19.48
N PRO A 84 6.43 -12.80 20.23
CA PRO A 84 6.05 -11.51 20.79
C PRO A 84 7.19 -10.84 21.56
N GLY A 85 7.42 -9.55 21.28
CA GLY A 85 8.50 -8.77 21.90
C GLY A 85 9.91 -9.05 21.38
N GLN A 86 10.07 -9.99 20.45
CA GLN A 86 11.37 -10.30 19.86
C GLN A 86 11.74 -9.28 18.77
N ILE A 87 13.03 -8.89 18.74
CA ILE A 87 13.60 -8.07 17.66
C ILE A 87 14.29 -8.99 16.66
N ILE A 88 13.87 -8.95 15.40
CA ILE A 88 14.44 -9.73 14.31
C ILE A 88 15.22 -8.82 13.38
N GLY A 89 16.52 -9.10 13.21
CA GLY A 89 17.36 -8.43 12.21
C GLY A 89 17.36 -9.20 10.88
N ILE A 90 17.03 -8.53 9.76
CA ILE A 90 17.06 -9.10 8.42
C ILE A 90 18.21 -8.46 7.64
N ILE A 91 19.22 -9.26 7.29
CA ILE A 91 20.42 -8.80 6.58
C ILE A 91 20.46 -9.43 5.19
N GLY A 92 20.94 -8.66 4.22
CA GLY A 92 21.11 -9.13 2.84
C GLY A 92 21.45 -7.98 1.89
N SER A 93 21.91 -8.31 0.69
CA SER A 93 22.25 -7.35 -0.37
C SER A 93 21.02 -6.59 -0.87
N THR A 94 21.25 -5.51 -1.64
CA THR A 94 20.17 -4.81 -2.35
C THR A 94 19.51 -5.78 -3.33
N GLY A 95 18.18 -5.79 -3.37
CA GLY A 95 17.41 -6.69 -4.24
C GLY A 95 17.16 -8.10 -3.69
N SER A 96 17.65 -8.44 -2.48
CA SER A 96 17.46 -9.78 -1.88
C SER A 96 16.06 -10.04 -1.29
N GLY A 97 15.05 -9.22 -1.59
CA GLY A 97 13.68 -9.46 -1.16
C GLY A 97 13.34 -9.03 0.27
N LYS A 98 14.24 -8.35 1.03
CA LYS A 98 13.96 -7.91 2.42
C LYS A 98 12.69 -7.09 2.57
N THR A 99 12.53 -6.08 1.73
CA THR A 99 11.35 -5.22 1.73
C THR A 99 10.09 -6.02 1.39
N THR A 100 10.17 -6.88 0.39
CA THR A 100 9.09 -7.78 -0.01
C THR A 100 8.64 -8.67 1.15
N LEU A 101 9.61 -9.27 1.86
CA LEU A 101 9.35 -10.12 3.01
C LEU A 101 8.53 -9.37 4.08
N VAL A 102 8.99 -8.17 4.47
CA VAL A 102 8.32 -7.36 5.50
C VAL A 102 6.93 -6.90 5.04
N GLN A 103 6.76 -6.57 3.77
CA GLN A 103 5.49 -6.14 3.18
C GLN A 103 4.42 -7.23 3.14
N MET A 104 4.79 -8.50 3.25
CA MET A 104 3.83 -9.60 3.34
C MET A 104 3.13 -9.69 4.70
N ILE A 105 3.71 -9.14 5.77
CA ILE A 105 3.11 -9.14 7.11
C ILE A 105 1.80 -8.32 7.14
N PRO A 106 1.77 -7.05 6.68
CA PRO A 106 0.51 -6.29 6.56
C PRO A 106 -0.31 -6.66 5.31
N ARG A 107 0.05 -7.78 4.65
CA ARG A 107 -0.61 -8.25 3.43
C ARG A 107 -0.69 -7.17 2.36
N LEU A 108 0.46 -6.57 1.99
CA LEU A 108 0.58 -5.76 0.77
C LEU A 108 0.72 -6.65 -0.47
N TYR A 109 1.13 -7.90 -0.26
CA TYR A 109 1.19 -8.97 -1.26
C TYR A 109 0.79 -10.28 -0.60
N ASP A 110 0.13 -11.17 -1.34
CA ASP A 110 -0.15 -12.53 -0.92
C ASP A 110 0.99 -13.47 -1.33
N ALA A 111 1.30 -14.45 -0.50
CA ALA A 111 2.31 -15.46 -0.83
C ALA A 111 1.87 -16.30 -2.05
N THR A 112 2.78 -16.51 -3.00
CA THR A 112 2.57 -17.41 -4.14
C THR A 112 2.48 -18.88 -3.67
N LYS A 113 3.28 -19.23 -2.63
CA LYS A 113 3.23 -20.52 -1.94
C LYS A 113 3.45 -20.32 -0.46
N GLY A 114 2.97 -21.26 0.35
CA GLY A 114 3.11 -21.22 1.79
C GLY A 114 2.13 -20.27 2.47
N GLN A 115 2.44 -19.88 3.70
CA GLN A 115 1.55 -19.09 4.55
C GLN A 115 2.35 -18.12 5.42
N VAL A 116 1.85 -16.89 5.52
CA VAL A 116 2.28 -15.93 6.53
C VAL A 116 1.20 -15.90 7.61
N LEU A 117 1.59 -16.16 8.85
CA LEU A 117 0.67 -16.19 9.98
C LEU A 117 0.98 -15.04 10.93
N VAL A 118 -0.06 -14.40 11.42
CA VAL A 118 0.00 -13.44 12.53
C VAL A 118 -0.88 -13.98 13.65
N ASP A 119 -0.34 -14.08 14.85
CA ASP A 119 -1.00 -14.71 16.01
C ASP A 119 -1.59 -16.11 15.70
N GLY A 120 -0.90 -16.87 14.84
CA GLY A 120 -1.31 -18.22 14.43
C GLY A 120 -2.42 -18.27 13.38
N VAL A 121 -2.88 -17.13 12.88
CA VAL A 121 -3.89 -17.02 11.82
C VAL A 121 -3.25 -16.53 10.54
N ASP A 122 -3.56 -17.17 9.40
CA ASP A 122 -3.10 -16.74 8.08
C ASP A 122 -3.55 -15.29 7.82
N VAL A 123 -2.65 -14.45 7.31
CA VAL A 123 -2.94 -13.03 7.01
C VAL A 123 -4.15 -12.87 6.08
N ARG A 124 -4.42 -13.86 5.23
CA ARG A 124 -5.60 -13.90 4.35
C ARG A 124 -6.92 -14.12 5.11
N GLY A 125 -6.85 -14.63 6.35
CA GLY A 125 -8.02 -14.84 7.21
C GLY A 125 -8.49 -13.57 7.91
N TYR A 126 -7.66 -12.56 8.04
CA TYR A 126 -8.02 -11.25 8.60
C TYR A 126 -8.73 -10.37 7.56
N SER A 127 -9.53 -9.38 8.05
CA SER A 127 -9.80 -8.22 7.20
C SER A 127 -8.52 -7.40 7.03
N LEU A 128 -8.31 -6.80 5.85
CA LEU A 128 -7.14 -5.95 5.59
C LEU A 128 -7.04 -4.80 6.60
N LYS A 129 -8.19 -4.26 6.99
CA LYS A 129 -8.27 -3.18 7.99
C LYS A 129 -7.69 -3.65 9.33
N ASN A 130 -8.23 -4.70 9.92
CA ASN A 130 -7.84 -5.16 11.25
C ASN A 130 -6.38 -5.66 11.30
N LEU A 131 -5.92 -6.32 10.24
CA LEU A 131 -4.52 -6.73 10.14
C LEU A 131 -3.58 -5.52 10.14
N ARG A 132 -3.88 -4.52 9.29
CA ARG A 132 -3.03 -3.33 9.13
C ARG A 132 -3.09 -2.38 10.31
N GLU A 133 -4.20 -2.30 11.03
CA GLU A 133 -4.29 -1.57 12.30
C GLU A 133 -3.39 -2.17 13.38
N GLY A 134 -3.11 -3.48 13.32
CA GLY A 134 -2.18 -4.15 14.25
C GLY A 134 -0.71 -4.11 13.84
N VAL A 135 -0.37 -3.55 12.67
CA VAL A 135 1.01 -3.54 12.13
C VAL A 135 1.47 -2.11 11.84
N GLY A 136 2.37 -1.60 12.66
CA GLY A 136 3.08 -0.34 12.37
C GLY A 136 4.22 -0.60 11.39
N MET A 137 4.26 0.12 10.25
CA MET A 137 5.30 0.00 9.25
C MET A 137 6.02 1.33 9.02
N VAL A 138 7.35 1.33 9.14
CA VAL A 138 8.20 2.46 8.75
C VAL A 138 8.81 2.14 7.39
N LEU A 139 8.46 2.93 6.37
CA LEU A 139 8.94 2.73 5.01
C LEU A 139 10.34 3.33 4.82
N GLN A 140 11.10 2.80 3.86
CA GLN A 140 12.41 3.36 3.49
C GLN A 140 12.29 4.78 2.93
N LYS A 141 11.22 5.08 2.21
CA LYS A 141 10.89 6.41 1.71
C LYS A 141 9.56 6.83 2.30
N ASN A 142 9.62 7.76 3.25
CA ASN A 142 8.42 8.35 3.84
C ASN A 142 7.95 9.52 2.99
N VAL A 143 6.66 9.64 2.81
CA VAL A 143 5.99 10.74 2.12
C VAL A 143 5.07 11.42 3.12
N LEU A 144 5.23 12.73 3.26
CA LEU A 144 4.29 13.54 4.03
C LEU A 144 3.20 14.05 3.08
N PHE A 145 1.98 14.04 3.56
CA PHE A 145 0.84 14.63 2.86
C PHE A 145 0.82 16.14 3.05
N SER A 146 0.20 16.85 2.11
CA SER A 146 -0.03 18.29 2.24
C SER A 146 -0.87 18.57 3.48
N GLY A 147 -0.42 19.49 4.31
CA GLY A 147 -1.03 19.80 5.59
C GLY A 147 0.01 20.01 6.67
N THR A 148 -0.41 20.18 7.91
CA THR A 148 0.47 20.40 9.05
C THR A 148 1.14 19.09 9.53
N ILE A 149 2.17 19.20 10.35
CA ILE A 149 2.81 18.06 11.01
C ILE A 149 1.78 17.35 11.92
N GLU A 150 0.94 18.11 12.62
CA GLU A 150 -0.14 17.56 13.45
C GLU A 150 -1.09 16.71 12.62
N GLU A 151 -1.59 17.22 11.48
CA GLU A 151 -2.48 16.50 10.58
C GLU A 151 -1.83 15.21 10.07
N ASN A 152 -0.56 15.26 9.70
CA ASN A 152 0.18 14.08 9.27
C ASN A 152 0.33 13.02 10.38
N LEU A 153 0.52 13.42 11.64
CA LEU A 153 0.59 12.50 12.77
C LEU A 153 -0.77 11.88 13.11
N ARG A 154 -1.86 12.62 12.90
CA ARG A 154 -3.24 12.12 13.09
C ARG A 154 -3.65 11.00 12.16
N TRP A 155 -2.93 10.75 11.06
CA TRP A 155 -3.18 9.59 10.22
C TRP A 155 -3.08 8.24 10.98
N GLY A 156 -2.28 8.19 12.05
CA GLY A 156 -2.19 7.01 12.93
C GLY A 156 -3.41 6.82 13.83
N LYS A 157 -4.02 7.93 14.28
CA LYS A 157 -5.22 7.96 15.12
C LYS A 157 -5.91 9.32 14.93
N GLU A 158 -7.00 9.33 14.21
CA GLU A 158 -7.71 10.55 13.77
C GLU A 158 -8.18 11.42 14.95
N ASP A 159 -8.64 10.80 16.03
CA ASP A 159 -9.15 11.44 17.25
C ASP A 159 -8.08 11.64 18.35
N ALA A 160 -6.79 11.48 18.03
CA ALA A 160 -5.72 11.67 18.99
C ALA A 160 -5.71 13.10 19.55
N SER A 161 -5.57 13.26 20.86
CA SER A 161 -5.36 14.55 21.50
C SER A 161 -3.95 15.10 21.21
N MET A 162 -3.75 16.41 21.36
CA MET A 162 -2.41 17.01 21.21
C MET A 162 -1.40 16.46 22.24
N ASP A 163 -1.86 16.07 23.42
CA ASP A 163 -0.98 15.50 24.44
C ASP A 163 -0.52 14.10 24.03
N GLU A 164 -1.41 13.27 23.46
CA GLU A 164 -1.05 11.96 22.89
C GLU A 164 -0.07 12.10 21.72
N ILE A 165 -0.30 13.07 20.82
CA ILE A 165 0.58 13.34 19.68
C ILE A 165 1.99 13.72 20.19
N ARG A 166 2.08 14.60 21.17
CA ARG A 166 3.36 15.01 21.77
C ARG A 166 4.07 13.86 22.48
N GLU A 167 3.35 13.07 23.25
CA GLU A 167 3.90 11.88 23.91
C GLU A 167 4.51 10.91 22.91
N MET A 168 3.80 10.64 21.81
CA MET A 168 4.31 9.77 20.75
C MET A 168 5.49 10.40 20.00
N ALA A 169 5.45 11.71 19.74
CA ALA A 169 6.56 12.43 19.12
C ALA A 169 7.82 12.44 20.02
N GLN A 170 7.65 12.57 21.34
CA GLN A 170 8.75 12.46 22.31
C GLN A 170 9.32 11.05 22.33
N SER A 171 8.48 10.04 22.34
CA SER A 171 8.90 8.63 22.28
C SER A 171 9.69 8.32 21.01
N ALA A 172 9.30 8.92 19.88
CA ALA A 172 9.98 8.83 18.60
C ALA A 172 11.21 9.78 18.48
N GLN A 173 11.55 10.55 19.52
CA GLN A 173 12.62 11.58 19.51
C GLN A 173 12.39 12.68 18.44
N ALA A 174 11.14 12.92 18.06
CA ALA A 174 10.77 13.89 17.04
C ALA A 174 10.30 15.25 17.63
N ASP A 175 9.80 15.28 18.87
CA ASP A 175 9.21 16.47 19.49
C ASP A 175 10.17 17.68 19.51
N SER A 176 11.43 17.45 19.88
CA SER A 176 12.44 18.52 19.92
C SER A 176 12.73 19.12 18.54
N PHE A 177 12.66 18.28 17.50
CA PHE A 177 12.80 18.72 16.11
C PHE A 177 11.57 19.50 15.66
N VAL A 178 10.36 19.00 15.91
CA VAL A 178 9.11 19.65 15.50
C VAL A 178 8.96 21.00 16.20
N THR A 179 9.22 21.10 17.51
CA THR A 179 9.12 22.35 18.27
C THR A 179 10.20 23.37 17.90
N SER A 180 11.24 22.99 17.18
CA SER A 180 12.24 23.92 16.64
C SER A 180 11.75 24.75 15.46
N PHE A 181 10.68 24.33 14.79
CA PHE A 181 10.05 25.11 13.71
C PHE A 181 9.29 26.31 14.27
N THR A 182 9.16 27.38 13.48
CA THR A 182 8.48 28.62 13.88
C THR A 182 7.05 28.40 14.34
N ASN A 183 6.33 27.50 13.67
CA ASN A 183 4.93 27.16 13.98
C ASN A 183 4.80 25.81 14.71
N GLY A 184 5.92 25.14 15.08
CA GLY A 184 5.87 23.86 15.75
C GLY A 184 5.06 22.82 14.96
N TYR A 185 4.08 22.23 15.61
CA TYR A 185 3.19 21.20 15.02
C TYR A 185 2.27 21.74 13.92
N ASP A 186 2.04 23.05 13.86
CA ASP A 186 1.25 23.71 12.81
C ASP A 186 2.07 24.08 11.56
N THR A 187 3.30 23.59 11.45
CA THR A 187 4.19 23.81 10.31
C THR A 187 3.75 23.01 9.11
#